data_0725f7371a638417eb3ad274269bb8c9
#
_entry.id   0725f7371a638417eb3ad274269bb8c9
#
_cell.length_a   1.000
_cell.length_b   1.000
_cell.length_c   1.000
_cell.angle_alpha   90.00
_cell.angle_beta   90.00
_cell.angle_gamma   90.00
#
_symmetry.space_group_name_H-M   'P 1'
#
loop_
_entity.id
_entity.type
_entity.pdbx_description
1 polymer ?
#
loop_
_entity_poly.entity_id
_entity_poly.type
_entity_poly.pdbx_seq_one_letter_code
_entity_poly.pdbx_strand_id
1 'polypeptide(L)'
;MKVYYYHMVPIKSYYEDWKAGKIPGHLLYGLTHLSQYGVECIYHTFPFNPYLHKWKLMFYNLRKILSCSQSYDAVYAVTHTGLELLIFMRALGLFRKPIVIWHHTAVVVPESPIRRWGSALFYKGIDKMFFFSEALLSESLKTKKLKKENAFVVHWGGDFVFYDR
;
A
#
# COMPACT_ATOMS: atom_id res chain seq x y z
N MET A 1 -6.41 -16.57 -3.95
CA MET A 1 -5.20 -15.76 -3.86
C MET A 1 -5.07 -15.21 -2.45
N LYS A 2 -3.87 -15.15 -1.92
CA LYS A 2 -3.64 -14.61 -0.56
C LYS A 2 -2.72 -13.39 -0.65
N VAL A 3 -3.06 -12.29 0.03
CA VAL A 3 -2.27 -11.06 0.01
C VAL A 3 -1.80 -10.68 1.41
N TYR A 4 -0.60 -10.12 1.47
CA TYR A 4 -0.11 -9.45 2.66
C TYR A 4 -0.65 -8.01 2.65
N TYR A 5 -1.69 -7.78 3.46
CA TYR A 5 -2.31 -6.46 3.57
C TYR A 5 -1.54 -5.58 4.54
N TYR A 6 -1.13 -4.40 4.09
CA TYR A 6 -0.38 -3.44 4.88
C TYR A 6 -1.09 -2.10 5.00
N HIS A 7 -1.28 -1.67 6.23
CA HIS A 7 -1.75 -0.34 6.59
C HIS A 7 -1.04 0.12 7.86
N MET A 8 -0.81 1.44 8.04
CA MET A 8 -0.17 1.98 9.24
C MET A 8 -1.10 2.05 10.46
N VAL A 9 -2.41 1.89 10.29
CA VAL A 9 -3.36 1.83 11.40
C VAL A 9 -3.36 0.45 12.07
N PRO A 10 -3.84 0.33 13.31
CA PRO A 10 -4.00 -0.96 13.98
C PRO A 10 -5.17 -1.75 13.36
N ILE A 11 -4.87 -2.48 12.27
CA ILE A 11 -5.86 -3.13 11.38
C ILE A 11 -6.85 -3.99 12.18
N LYS A 12 -6.37 -4.74 13.18
CA LYS A 12 -7.23 -5.64 13.95
C LYS A 12 -8.36 -4.88 14.65
N SER A 13 -8.04 -3.80 15.37
CA SER A 13 -9.06 -3.01 16.07
C SER A 13 -9.97 -2.27 15.09
N TYR A 14 -9.42 -1.72 14.00
CA TYR A 14 -10.22 -1.08 12.96
C TYR A 14 -11.19 -2.07 12.29
N TYR A 15 -10.77 -3.30 12.05
CA TYR A 15 -11.64 -4.33 11.48
C TYR A 15 -12.75 -4.77 12.46
N GLU A 16 -12.43 -4.85 13.75
CA GLU A 16 -13.41 -5.11 14.82
C GLU A 16 -14.41 -3.94 14.96
N ASP A 17 -13.93 -2.69 14.93
CA ASP A 17 -14.78 -1.50 14.99
C ASP A 17 -15.68 -1.38 13.75
N TRP A 18 -15.18 -1.74 12.56
CA TRP A 18 -16.02 -1.84 11.37
C TRP A 18 -17.13 -2.90 11.53
N LYS A 19 -16.80 -4.09 11.98
CA LYS A 19 -17.79 -5.15 12.25
C LYS A 19 -18.84 -4.72 13.27
N ALA A 20 -18.45 -3.93 14.26
CA ALA A 20 -19.34 -3.36 15.26
C ALA A 20 -20.13 -2.14 14.75
N GLY A 21 -19.93 -1.72 13.49
CA GLY A 21 -20.60 -0.56 12.89
C GLY A 21 -20.17 0.78 13.46
N LYS A 22 -18.97 0.87 14.07
CA LYS A 22 -18.42 2.11 14.65
C LYS A 22 -17.68 2.97 13.65
N ILE A 23 -17.09 2.35 12.63
CA ILE A 23 -16.35 3.04 11.56
C ILE A 23 -16.79 2.54 10.18
N PRO A 24 -16.71 3.38 9.15
CA PRO A 24 -17.06 2.98 7.79
C PRO A 24 -15.99 2.09 7.16
N GLY A 25 -16.43 1.13 6.31
CA GLY A 25 -15.55 0.13 5.68
C GLY A 25 -14.54 0.70 4.70
N HIS A 26 -14.81 1.87 4.09
CA HIS A 26 -13.88 2.48 3.14
C HIS A 26 -12.54 2.88 3.78
N LEU A 27 -12.47 3.13 5.09
CA LEU A 27 -11.22 3.39 5.81
C LEU A 27 -10.25 2.19 5.80
N LEU A 28 -10.74 1.02 5.44
CA LEU A 28 -9.94 -0.21 5.31
C LEU A 28 -9.56 -0.53 3.85
N TYR A 29 -9.73 0.42 2.92
CA TYR A 29 -9.22 0.33 1.54
C TYR A 29 -9.49 -1.03 0.87
N GLY A 30 -10.72 -1.50 0.95
CA GLY A 30 -11.17 -2.74 0.32
C GLY A 30 -10.93 -4.01 1.15
N LEU A 31 -10.22 -3.98 2.28
CA LEU A 31 -10.00 -5.15 3.14
C LEU A 31 -11.32 -5.87 3.48
N THR A 32 -12.39 -5.10 3.71
CA THR A 32 -13.73 -5.59 4.05
C THR A 32 -14.43 -6.34 2.92
N HIS A 33 -13.97 -6.17 1.66
CA HIS A 33 -14.60 -6.73 0.46
C HIS A 33 -13.72 -7.76 -0.26
N LEU A 34 -12.41 -7.78 -0.01
CA LEU A 34 -11.48 -8.65 -0.73
C LEU A 34 -11.84 -10.14 -0.65
N SER A 35 -12.40 -10.60 0.46
CA SER A 35 -12.83 -11.99 0.63
C SER A 35 -13.95 -12.38 -0.35
N GLN A 36 -14.83 -11.45 -0.74
CA GLN A 36 -15.91 -11.69 -1.70
C GLN A 36 -15.37 -12.05 -3.10
N TYR A 37 -14.12 -11.64 -3.38
CA TYR A 37 -13.41 -11.92 -4.63
C TYR A 37 -12.40 -13.07 -4.49
N GLY A 38 -12.52 -13.90 -3.43
CA GLY A 38 -11.62 -15.02 -3.19
C GLY A 38 -10.20 -14.61 -2.79
N VAL A 39 -10.03 -13.39 -2.24
CA VAL A 39 -8.75 -12.88 -1.76
C VAL A 39 -8.70 -12.92 -0.24
N GLU A 40 -7.83 -13.77 0.29
CA GLU A 40 -7.53 -13.81 1.72
C GLU A 40 -6.48 -12.75 2.07
N CYS A 41 -6.63 -12.10 3.22
CA CYS A 41 -5.70 -11.11 3.72
C CYS A 41 -4.99 -11.59 4.98
N ILE A 42 -3.66 -11.52 4.98
CA ILE A 42 -2.86 -11.64 6.19
C ILE A 42 -2.26 -10.27 6.53
N TYR A 43 -2.17 -9.93 7.79
CA TYR A 43 -1.61 -8.67 8.26
C TYR A 43 -0.96 -8.84 9.64
N HIS A 44 -0.15 -7.88 10.03
CA HIS A 44 0.44 -7.84 11.37
C HIS A 44 -0.03 -6.59 12.13
N THR A 45 0.16 -6.63 13.44
CA THR A 45 -0.04 -5.50 14.35
C THR A 45 1.29 -4.90 14.76
N PHE A 46 1.29 -3.61 15.11
CA PHE A 46 2.47 -2.92 15.60
C PHE A 46 2.53 -2.96 17.12
N PRO A 47 3.65 -3.34 17.74
CA PRO A 47 3.86 -3.26 19.18
C PRO A 47 4.31 -1.85 19.62
N PHE A 48 4.29 -0.87 18.71
CA PHE A 48 4.69 0.52 18.92
C PHE A 48 3.87 1.44 18.02
N ASN A 49 3.93 2.75 18.30
CA ASN A 49 3.31 3.74 17.42
C ASN A 49 4.09 3.86 16.10
N PRO A 50 3.52 3.46 14.94
CA PRO A 50 4.23 3.45 13.66
C PRO A 50 4.57 4.85 13.13
N TYR A 51 3.91 5.90 13.64
CA TYR A 51 4.13 7.27 13.19
C TYR A 51 5.37 7.93 13.81
N LEU A 52 5.87 7.41 14.94
CA LEU A 52 6.97 8.04 15.69
C LEU A 52 8.37 7.63 15.20
N HIS A 53 8.52 6.44 14.63
CA HIS A 53 9.84 5.85 14.36
C HIS A 53 9.95 5.23 12.97
N LYS A 54 10.16 6.06 11.95
CA LYS A 54 10.19 5.63 10.54
C LYS A 54 11.17 4.46 10.27
N TRP A 55 12.40 4.54 10.77
CA TRP A 55 13.39 3.46 10.56
C TRP A 55 12.99 2.15 11.25
N LYS A 56 12.52 2.24 12.49
CA LYS A 56 12.01 1.08 13.23
C LYS A 56 10.84 0.43 12.49
N LEU A 57 9.94 1.25 11.93
CA LEU A 57 8.82 0.79 11.13
C LEU A 57 9.29 0.03 9.89
N MET A 58 10.24 0.58 9.13
CA MET A 58 10.77 -0.06 7.91
C MET A 58 11.39 -1.44 8.20
N PHE A 59 12.28 -1.53 9.20
CA PHE A 59 12.91 -2.80 9.54
C PHE A 59 11.92 -3.80 10.13
N TYR A 60 10.98 -3.35 10.94
CA TYR A 60 9.93 -4.20 11.50
C TYR A 60 9.05 -4.80 10.39
N ASN A 61 8.57 -3.97 9.46
CA ASN A 61 7.77 -4.41 8.33
C ASN A 61 8.55 -5.38 7.44
N LEU A 62 9.79 -5.03 7.10
CA LEU A 62 10.64 -5.89 6.28
C LEU A 62 10.76 -7.28 6.90
N ARG A 63 11.12 -7.35 8.20
CA ARG A 63 11.25 -8.63 8.92
C ARG A 63 9.91 -9.40 8.91
N LYS A 64 8.79 -8.74 9.20
CA LYS A 64 7.46 -9.39 9.27
C LYS A 64 7.03 -9.92 7.90
N ILE A 65 7.17 -9.13 6.86
CA ILE A 65 6.79 -9.50 5.50
C ILE A 65 7.66 -10.66 4.99
N LEU A 66 8.98 -10.61 5.21
CA LEU A 66 9.88 -11.67 4.76
C LEU A 66 9.70 -12.98 5.56
N SER A 67 9.42 -12.90 6.88
CA SER A 67 9.25 -14.10 7.71
C SER A 67 8.03 -14.95 7.33
N CYS A 68 7.03 -14.37 6.67
CA CYS A 68 5.84 -15.09 6.21
C CYS A 68 5.71 -15.12 4.68
N SER A 69 6.82 -14.88 3.96
CA SER A 69 6.78 -14.75 2.49
C SER A 69 6.23 -15.96 1.74
N GLN A 70 6.27 -17.14 2.30
CA GLN A 70 5.67 -18.34 1.70
C GLN A 70 4.14 -18.41 1.86
N SER A 71 3.55 -17.57 2.74
CA SER A 71 2.15 -17.63 3.12
C SER A 71 1.23 -16.73 2.29
N TYR A 72 1.76 -15.94 1.35
CA TYR A 72 1.00 -15.01 0.51
C TYR A 72 1.58 -14.90 -0.90
N ASP A 73 0.81 -14.37 -1.84
CA ASP A 73 1.15 -14.26 -3.25
C ASP A 73 1.63 -12.85 -3.63
N ALA A 74 1.11 -11.81 -2.98
CA ALA A 74 1.40 -10.41 -3.27
C ALA A 74 1.35 -9.55 -2.00
N VAL A 75 1.98 -8.38 -2.03
CA VAL A 75 1.82 -7.33 -1.02
C VAL A 75 0.82 -6.29 -1.53
N TYR A 76 -0.24 -6.05 -0.77
CA TYR A 76 -1.22 -5.00 -1.03
C TYR A 76 -1.13 -3.95 0.07
N ALA A 77 -0.72 -2.75 -0.28
CA ALA A 77 -0.41 -1.71 0.68
C ALA A 77 -1.24 -0.44 0.46
N VAL A 78 -1.77 0.09 1.55
CA VAL A 78 -2.51 1.37 1.55
C VAL A 78 -1.58 2.58 1.44
N THR A 79 -0.32 2.40 1.80
CA THR A 79 0.73 3.43 1.71
C THR A 79 2.08 2.77 1.50
N HIS A 80 3.01 3.50 0.89
CA HIS A 80 4.40 3.07 0.77
C HIS A 80 5.24 3.33 2.03
N THR A 81 4.75 4.19 2.94
CA THR A 81 5.48 4.57 4.16
C THR A 81 5.76 3.34 5.02
N GLY A 82 7.02 3.10 5.33
CA GLY A 82 7.48 1.93 6.06
C GLY A 82 7.71 0.68 5.22
N LEU A 83 7.51 0.74 3.90
CA LEU A 83 7.82 -0.34 2.95
C LEU A 83 9.01 0.00 2.04
N GLU A 84 9.67 1.12 2.24
CA GLU A 84 10.68 1.65 1.31
C GLU A 84 11.80 0.62 1.06
N LEU A 85 12.30 -0.05 2.08
CA LEU A 85 13.33 -1.10 1.93
C LEU A 85 12.82 -2.28 1.10
N LEU A 86 11.60 -2.74 1.35
CA LEU A 86 11.00 -3.83 0.60
C LEU A 86 10.83 -3.47 -0.88
N ILE A 87 10.39 -2.22 -1.16
CA ILE A 87 10.22 -1.70 -2.52
C ILE A 87 11.58 -1.63 -3.24
N PHE A 88 12.64 -1.16 -2.59
CA PHE A 88 13.99 -1.20 -3.15
C PHE A 88 14.48 -2.62 -3.40
N MET A 89 14.24 -3.55 -2.48
CA MET A 89 14.56 -4.97 -2.69
C MET A 89 13.80 -5.55 -3.90
N ARG A 90 12.52 -5.15 -4.10
CA ARG A 90 11.74 -5.53 -5.28
C ARG A 90 12.36 -4.97 -6.56
N ALA A 91 12.73 -3.69 -6.56
CA ALA A 91 13.37 -3.02 -7.70
C ALA A 91 14.69 -3.69 -8.13
N LEU A 92 15.44 -4.22 -7.16
CA LEU A 92 16.71 -4.93 -7.36
C LEU A 92 16.55 -6.44 -7.62
N GLY A 93 15.31 -6.96 -7.65
CA GLY A 93 15.05 -8.39 -7.87
C GLY A 93 15.28 -9.30 -6.65
N LEU A 94 15.61 -8.75 -5.49
CA LEU A 94 15.83 -9.48 -4.25
C LEU A 94 14.52 -9.93 -3.58
N PHE A 95 13.43 -9.23 -3.85
CA PHE A 95 12.07 -9.61 -3.46
C PHE A 95 11.24 -9.88 -4.71
N ARG A 96 10.66 -11.09 -4.84
CA ARG A 96 10.07 -11.55 -6.10
C ARG A 96 8.55 -11.36 -6.20
N LYS A 97 7.86 -11.16 -5.07
CA LYS A 97 6.41 -11.03 -5.07
C LYS A 97 5.98 -9.64 -5.50
N PRO A 98 4.88 -9.51 -6.25
CA PRO A 98 4.38 -8.22 -6.69
C PRO A 98 3.96 -7.35 -5.50
N ILE A 99 4.16 -6.04 -5.67
CA ILE A 99 3.77 -5.01 -4.71
C ILE A 99 2.76 -4.09 -5.38
N VAL A 100 1.57 -4.00 -4.78
CA VAL A 100 0.46 -3.13 -5.19
C VAL A 100 0.25 -2.07 -4.12
N ILE A 101 0.22 -0.79 -4.52
CA ILE A 101 0.18 0.32 -3.56
C ILE A 101 -0.88 1.36 -3.95
N TRP A 102 -1.63 1.86 -2.95
CA TRP A 102 -2.39 3.09 -3.06
C TRP A 102 -1.47 4.31 -2.92
N HIS A 103 -1.61 5.25 -3.84
CA HIS A 103 -0.82 6.48 -3.85
C HIS A 103 -1.73 7.69 -3.62
N HIS A 104 -1.55 8.34 -2.48
CA HIS A 104 -2.44 9.40 -2.00
C HIS A 104 -2.13 10.79 -2.57
N THR A 105 -0.95 10.94 -3.19
CA THR A 105 -0.46 12.21 -3.74
C THR A 105 0.08 12.01 -5.14
N ALA A 106 0.28 13.07 -5.90
CA ALA A 106 1.00 12.97 -7.15
C ALA A 106 2.47 12.59 -6.95
N VAL A 107 3.03 11.83 -7.87
CA VAL A 107 4.47 11.52 -7.90
C VAL A 107 5.25 12.79 -8.20
N VAL A 108 6.26 13.08 -7.38
CA VAL A 108 7.09 14.26 -7.53
C VAL A 108 8.47 13.89 -8.06
N VAL A 109 9.03 14.75 -8.93
CA VAL A 109 10.42 14.64 -9.39
C VAL A 109 11.30 15.42 -8.44
N PRO A 110 12.20 14.76 -7.68
CA PRO A 110 13.14 15.49 -6.84
C PRO A 110 14.10 16.34 -7.66
N GLU A 111 14.52 17.48 -7.13
CA GLU A 111 15.49 18.38 -7.80
C GLU A 111 16.89 17.75 -7.90
N SER A 112 17.36 17.13 -6.83
CA SER A 112 18.68 16.50 -6.78
C SER A 112 18.79 15.29 -7.71
N PRO A 113 19.84 15.18 -8.55
CA PRO A 113 20.05 14.04 -9.45
C PRO A 113 20.09 12.69 -8.72
N ILE A 114 20.75 12.61 -7.57
CA ILE A 114 20.84 11.39 -6.76
C ILE A 114 19.45 10.96 -6.25
N ARG A 115 18.67 11.91 -5.73
CA ARG A 115 17.29 11.64 -5.28
C ARG A 115 16.39 11.29 -6.47
N ARG A 116 16.63 11.87 -7.65
CA ARG A 116 15.89 11.56 -8.88
C ARG A 116 16.11 10.12 -9.30
N TRP A 117 17.38 9.67 -9.29
CA TRP A 117 17.72 8.27 -9.56
C TRP A 117 17.12 7.32 -8.52
N GLY A 118 17.30 7.62 -7.23
CA GLY A 118 16.70 6.82 -6.14
C GLY A 118 15.18 6.72 -6.24
N SER A 119 14.50 7.83 -6.60
CA SER A 119 13.06 7.85 -6.82
C SER A 119 12.66 7.00 -8.04
N ALA A 120 13.40 7.02 -9.14
CA ALA A 120 13.12 6.18 -10.31
C ALA A 120 13.26 4.69 -9.95
N LEU A 121 14.30 4.32 -9.21
CA LEU A 121 14.50 2.96 -8.72
C LEU A 121 13.36 2.55 -7.76
N PHE A 122 12.94 3.43 -6.87
CA PHE A 122 11.82 3.20 -5.96
C PHE A 122 10.55 2.84 -6.72
N TYR A 123 10.14 3.67 -7.68
CA TYR A 123 8.90 3.40 -8.44
C TYR A 123 9.00 2.17 -9.35
N LYS A 124 10.20 1.77 -9.78
CA LYS A 124 10.43 0.49 -10.47
C LYS A 124 10.09 -0.72 -9.59
N GLY A 125 10.19 -0.59 -8.27
CA GLY A 125 9.87 -1.65 -7.31
C GLY A 125 8.37 -1.80 -7.01
N ILE A 126 7.48 -1.02 -7.65
CA ILE A 126 6.04 -1.09 -7.48
C ILE A 126 5.43 -1.64 -8.75
N ASP A 127 4.74 -2.78 -8.65
CA ASP A 127 4.17 -3.47 -9.80
C ASP A 127 2.84 -2.85 -10.27
N LYS A 128 1.99 -2.42 -9.34
CA LYS A 128 0.73 -1.73 -9.63
C LYS A 128 0.49 -0.59 -8.64
N MET A 129 -0.09 0.49 -9.12
CA MET A 129 -0.33 1.68 -8.33
C MET A 129 -1.75 2.19 -8.56
N PHE A 130 -2.46 2.45 -7.48
CA PHE A 130 -3.81 3.00 -7.49
C PHE A 130 -3.81 4.47 -7.07
N PHE A 131 -4.50 5.29 -7.82
CA PHE A 131 -4.71 6.71 -7.56
C PHE A 131 -6.18 6.99 -7.35
N PHE A 132 -6.51 8.01 -6.56
CA PHE A 132 -7.90 8.37 -6.26
C PHE A 132 -8.58 9.20 -7.36
N SER A 133 -7.81 9.77 -8.28
CA SER A 133 -8.37 10.60 -9.36
C SER A 133 -7.50 10.57 -10.61
N GLU A 134 -8.13 10.87 -11.74
CA GLU A 134 -7.46 11.07 -13.03
C GLU A 134 -6.44 12.21 -12.97
N ALA A 135 -6.71 13.25 -12.18
CA ALA A 135 -5.77 14.35 -12.01
C ALA A 135 -4.44 13.89 -11.37
N LEU A 136 -4.51 13.13 -10.26
CA LEU A 136 -3.33 12.55 -9.61
C LEU A 136 -2.57 11.60 -10.53
N LEU A 137 -3.27 10.76 -11.26
CA LEU A 137 -2.67 9.85 -12.24
C LEU A 137 -1.97 10.63 -13.35
N SER A 138 -2.67 11.59 -13.96
CA SER A 138 -2.12 12.42 -15.05
C SER A 138 -0.86 13.16 -14.65
N GLU A 139 -0.86 13.83 -13.49
CA GLU A 139 0.33 14.50 -12.94
C GLU A 139 1.47 13.52 -12.68
N SER A 140 1.16 12.35 -12.15
CA SER A 140 2.16 11.32 -11.85
C SER A 140 2.81 10.77 -13.13
N LEU A 141 2.04 10.57 -14.19
CA LEU A 141 2.55 10.10 -15.49
C LEU A 141 3.48 11.08 -16.18
N LYS A 142 3.30 12.40 -16.00
CA LYS A 142 4.22 13.44 -16.51
C LYS A 142 5.65 13.24 -16.03
N THR A 143 5.84 12.63 -14.87
CA THR A 143 7.18 12.36 -14.30
C THR A 143 7.97 11.30 -15.05
N LYS A 144 7.33 10.51 -15.92
CA LYS A 144 7.90 9.34 -16.65
C LYS A 144 8.51 8.27 -15.74
N LYS A 145 8.17 8.25 -14.45
CA LYS A 145 8.63 7.24 -13.48
C LYS A 145 7.70 6.05 -13.41
N LEU A 146 6.48 6.21 -13.88
CA LEU A 146 5.44 5.20 -13.90
C LEU A 146 5.16 4.78 -15.32
N LYS A 147 4.84 3.50 -15.48
CA LYS A 147 4.29 2.98 -16.72
C LYS A 147 2.76 3.06 -16.65
N LYS A 148 2.12 3.56 -17.72
CA LYS A 148 0.66 3.73 -17.78
C LYS A 148 -0.09 2.43 -17.52
N GLU A 149 0.43 1.31 -18.03
CA GLU A 149 -0.16 -0.03 -17.84
C GLU A 149 -0.11 -0.55 -16.40
N ASN A 150 0.62 0.12 -15.53
CA ASN A 150 0.77 -0.21 -14.11
C ASN A 150 0.09 0.78 -13.16
N ALA A 151 -0.59 1.78 -13.70
CA ALA A 151 -1.21 2.85 -12.92
C ALA A 151 -2.71 2.94 -13.24
N PHE A 152 -3.54 2.92 -12.22
CA PHE A 152 -5.00 2.83 -12.34
C PHE A 152 -5.66 3.88 -11.46
N VAL A 153 -6.79 4.40 -11.91
CA VAL A 153 -7.66 5.20 -11.06
C VAL A 153 -8.69 4.29 -10.41
N VAL A 154 -8.79 4.40 -9.10
CA VAL A 154 -9.84 3.76 -8.31
C VAL A 154 -10.46 4.83 -7.44
N HIS A 155 -11.68 5.23 -7.78
CA HIS A 155 -12.36 6.25 -7.01
C HIS A 155 -12.64 5.79 -5.58
N TRP A 156 -12.44 6.69 -4.64
CA TRP A 156 -12.80 6.44 -3.25
C TRP A 156 -14.33 6.42 -3.14
N GLY A 157 -14.90 5.24 -2.93
CA GLY A 157 -16.31 5.10 -2.64
C GLY A 157 -16.59 5.34 -1.16
N GLY A 158 -17.69 6.05 -0.85
CA GLY A 158 -18.22 6.13 0.50
C GLY A 158 -18.90 4.80 0.90
N ASP A 159 -18.89 4.48 2.17
CA ASP A 159 -19.68 3.38 2.73
C ASP A 159 -21.10 3.89 3.04
N PHE A 160 -21.96 3.91 2.02
CA PHE A 160 -23.34 4.41 2.16
C PHE A 160 -24.12 3.63 3.21
N VAL A 161 -23.89 2.31 3.34
CA VAL A 161 -24.55 1.48 4.33
C VAL A 161 -24.22 1.94 5.75
N PHE A 162 -23.04 2.49 5.97
CA PHE A 162 -22.64 3.06 7.25
C PHE A 162 -23.32 4.41 7.52
N TYR A 163 -23.43 5.28 6.51
CA TYR A 163 -23.94 6.65 6.66
C TYR A 163 -25.47 6.74 6.63
N ASP A 164 -26.15 5.73 6.11
CA ASP A 164 -27.63 5.68 6.03
C ASP A 164 -28.28 5.03 7.28
N ARG A 165 -27.53 4.86 8.36
CA ARG A 165 -28.01 4.28 9.63
C ARG A 165 -28.66 5.29 10.57
#